data_0554d2c988de905b19f6e945d6ffe811
#
_entry.id   0554d2c988de905b19f6e945d6ffe811
#
_cell.length_a   1.000
_cell.length_b   1.000
_cell.length_c   1.000
_cell.angle_alpha   90.00
_cell.angle_beta   90.00
_cell.angle_gamma   90.00
#
_symmetry.space_group_name_H-M   'P 1'
#
loop_
_entity.id
_entity.type
_entity.pdbx_description
1 polymer ?
#
loop_
_entity_poly.entity_id
_entity_poly.type
_entity_poly.pdbx_seq_one_letter_code
_entity_poly.pdbx_strand_id
1 'polypeptide(L)'
;MKTLITQSLLSSWLYTYNCAEGYEEDADADFLRTLRREPMEEPSEAITNGIAFENGVYALVKNPNDITVYPAWKQASSRIADIIRGGQIQVKVQRDIEVDGELYLLYGICDAVKAGIIYDVKYSSKGFGSAEMAGKYLESPQHPAYLYCLPDALKFVYLCSDGNELYTEAYTRRQTPFIGDTIRNFRREIRLRGLEEIYLEKWGAK
;
A
#
# COMPACT_ATOMS: atom_id res chain seq x y z
N MET A 1 -10.72 -20.10 -13.65
CA MET A 1 -9.86 -20.21 -12.45
C MET A 1 -9.74 -18.80 -11.87
N LYS A 2 -9.86 -18.63 -10.56
CA LYS A 2 -9.77 -17.32 -9.91
C LYS A 2 -8.31 -17.08 -9.52
N THR A 3 -7.78 -15.88 -9.74
CA THR A 3 -6.40 -15.53 -9.43
C THR A 3 -6.37 -14.44 -8.36
N LEU A 4 -5.41 -14.52 -7.44
CA LEU A 4 -5.22 -13.50 -6.42
C LEU A 4 -4.45 -12.30 -7.01
N ILE A 5 -4.91 -11.10 -6.69
CA ILE A 5 -4.19 -9.85 -6.93
C ILE A 5 -4.12 -9.08 -5.61
N THR A 6 -2.94 -8.57 -5.27
CA THR A 6 -2.73 -7.71 -4.12
C THR A 6 -2.26 -6.32 -4.54
N GLN A 7 -2.56 -5.33 -3.71
CA GLN A 7 -2.06 -3.98 -3.89
C GLN A 7 -0.52 -3.96 -3.98
N SER A 8 0.17 -4.74 -3.13
CA SER A 8 1.65 -4.80 -3.12
C SER A 8 2.23 -5.36 -4.42
N LEU A 9 1.60 -6.36 -5.03
CA LEU A 9 2.02 -6.86 -6.34
C LEU A 9 1.87 -5.79 -7.42
N LEU A 10 0.74 -5.08 -7.43
CA LEU A 10 0.52 -3.99 -8.39
C LEU A 10 1.48 -2.82 -8.16
N SER A 11 1.77 -2.46 -6.89
CA SER A 11 2.75 -1.42 -6.58
C SER A 11 4.16 -1.78 -7.00
N SER A 12 4.59 -3.02 -6.77
CA SER A 12 5.91 -3.49 -7.18
C SER A 12 6.06 -3.45 -8.71
N TRP A 13 5.01 -3.86 -9.45
CA TRP A 13 4.99 -3.75 -10.90
C TRP A 13 5.03 -2.29 -11.38
N LEU A 14 4.19 -1.39 -10.83
CA LEU A 14 4.19 0.02 -11.23
C LEU A 14 5.50 0.73 -10.91
N TYR A 15 6.21 0.29 -9.86
CA TYR A 15 7.50 0.85 -9.51
C TYR A 15 8.56 0.63 -10.59
N THR A 16 8.45 -0.42 -11.42
CA THR A 16 9.36 -0.63 -12.56
C THR A 16 9.30 0.49 -13.61
N TYR A 17 8.18 1.25 -13.66
CA TYR A 17 8.01 2.39 -14.56
C TYR A 17 8.28 3.74 -13.88
N ASN A 18 8.19 3.80 -12.55
CA ASN A 18 8.22 5.04 -11.77
C ASN A 18 9.45 5.14 -10.87
N CYS A 19 10.40 4.20 -10.97
CA CYS A 19 11.66 4.28 -10.24
C CYS A 19 12.54 5.42 -10.77
N ALA A 20 13.48 5.88 -9.94
CA ALA A 20 14.44 6.87 -10.37
C ALA A 20 15.37 6.28 -11.44
N GLU A 21 15.88 7.15 -12.32
CA GLU A 21 16.86 6.78 -13.35
C GLU A 21 18.06 6.03 -12.76
N GLY A 22 18.41 4.90 -13.34
CA GLY A 22 19.50 4.03 -12.89
C GLY A 22 19.08 2.97 -11.86
N TYR A 23 17.79 2.87 -11.51
CA TYR A 23 17.24 1.85 -10.59
C TYR A 23 16.31 0.87 -11.31
N GLU A 24 16.25 0.89 -12.63
CA GLU A 24 15.31 0.08 -13.42
C GLU A 24 15.55 -1.42 -13.25
N GLU A 25 16.82 -1.86 -13.23
CA GLU A 25 17.19 -3.27 -13.05
C GLU A 25 16.82 -3.75 -11.65
N ASP A 26 17.09 -2.96 -10.62
CA ASP A 26 16.72 -3.29 -9.24
C ASP A 26 15.20 -3.34 -9.06
N ALA A 27 14.48 -2.40 -9.64
CA ALA A 27 13.01 -2.36 -9.61
C ALA A 27 12.40 -3.59 -10.31
N ASP A 28 12.97 -4.00 -11.45
CA ASP A 28 12.51 -5.19 -12.16
C ASP A 28 12.83 -6.49 -11.39
N ALA A 29 14.01 -6.58 -10.80
CA ALA A 29 14.39 -7.70 -9.93
C ALA A 29 13.44 -7.82 -8.72
N ASP A 30 13.11 -6.71 -8.06
CA ASP A 30 12.18 -6.66 -6.95
C ASP A 30 10.75 -7.06 -7.37
N PHE A 31 10.32 -6.63 -8.55
CA PHE A 31 9.04 -7.05 -9.11
C PHE A 31 9.02 -8.56 -9.37
N LEU A 32 10.04 -9.11 -10.02
CA LEU A 32 10.13 -10.55 -10.31
C LEU A 32 10.17 -11.38 -9.02
N ARG A 33 10.89 -10.94 -8.01
CA ARG A 33 10.92 -11.55 -6.69
C ARG A 33 9.53 -11.56 -6.04
N THR A 34 8.83 -10.41 -6.08
CA THR A 34 7.44 -10.30 -5.59
C THR A 34 6.49 -11.22 -6.34
N LEU A 35 6.61 -11.27 -7.69
CA LEU A 35 5.80 -12.14 -8.54
C LEU A 35 6.00 -13.61 -8.20
N ARG A 36 7.23 -14.04 -7.90
CA ARG A 36 7.57 -15.41 -7.49
C ARG A 36 7.24 -15.71 -6.05
N ARG A 37 6.82 -14.70 -5.26
CA ARG A 37 6.60 -14.79 -3.80
C ARG A 37 7.84 -15.21 -3.03
N GLU A 38 8.98 -14.81 -3.51
CA GLU A 38 10.25 -15.04 -2.83
C GLU A 38 10.40 -14.04 -1.67
N PRO A 39 10.91 -14.46 -0.51
CA PRO A 39 11.14 -13.54 0.61
C PRO A 39 12.20 -12.49 0.26
N MET A 40 12.10 -11.33 0.87
CA MET A 40 13.16 -10.33 0.85
C MET A 40 14.28 -10.81 1.77
N GLU A 41 15.49 -10.96 1.25
CA GLU A 41 16.62 -11.47 2.05
C GLU A 41 17.00 -10.45 3.12
N GLU A 42 17.19 -9.18 2.74
CA GLU A 42 17.51 -8.10 3.68
C GLU A 42 16.67 -6.86 3.34
N PRO A 43 15.69 -6.49 4.20
CA PRO A 43 14.95 -5.26 3.99
C PRO A 43 15.87 -4.05 4.15
N SER A 44 15.73 -3.06 3.28
CA SER A 44 16.47 -1.82 3.39
C SER A 44 16.16 -1.11 4.71
N GLU A 45 17.07 -0.23 5.15
CA GLU A 45 16.84 0.61 6.33
C GLU A 45 15.54 1.41 6.23
N ALA A 46 15.20 1.91 5.05
CA ALA A 46 13.95 2.62 4.81
C ALA A 46 12.71 1.76 5.08
N ILE A 47 12.72 0.50 4.63
CA ILE A 47 11.63 -0.46 4.87
C ILE A 47 11.56 -0.80 6.36
N THR A 48 12.70 -1.08 7.00
CA THR A 48 12.78 -1.41 8.42
C THR A 48 12.26 -0.27 9.29
N ASN A 49 12.66 0.97 8.99
CA ASN A 49 12.18 2.16 9.69
C ASN A 49 10.69 2.41 9.45
N GLY A 50 10.20 2.17 8.24
CA GLY A 50 8.77 2.27 7.92
C GLY A 50 7.93 1.31 8.76
N ILE A 51 8.33 0.04 8.82
CA ILE A 51 7.67 -0.99 9.65
C ILE A 51 7.75 -0.64 11.14
N ALA A 52 8.90 -0.17 11.62
CA ALA A 52 9.07 0.21 13.02
C ALA A 52 8.19 1.42 13.40
N PHE A 53 8.08 2.42 12.52
CA PHE A 53 7.22 3.58 12.71
C PHE A 53 5.75 3.18 12.78
N GLU A 54 5.28 2.39 11.82
CA GLU A 54 3.91 1.88 11.76
C GLU A 54 3.55 1.06 13.01
N ASN A 55 4.43 0.15 13.44
CA ASN A 55 4.25 -0.62 14.67
C ASN A 55 4.18 0.29 15.91
N GLY A 56 4.98 1.36 15.94
CA GLY A 56 4.92 2.38 16.99
C GLY A 56 3.57 3.09 17.04
N VAL A 57 2.99 3.43 15.89
CA VAL A 57 1.63 3.99 15.80
C VAL A 57 0.61 3.01 16.38
N TYR A 58 0.66 1.73 16.00
CA TYR A 58 -0.29 0.73 16.52
C TYR A 58 -0.13 0.48 18.01
N ALA A 59 1.09 0.51 18.53
CA ALA A 59 1.35 0.42 19.97
C ALA A 59 0.67 1.56 20.73
N LEU A 60 0.80 2.81 20.23
CA LEU A 60 0.18 3.98 20.82
C LEU A 60 -1.36 4.03 20.66
N VAL A 61 -1.92 3.40 19.63
CA VAL A 61 -3.37 3.23 19.51
C VAL A 61 -3.89 2.37 20.66
N LYS A 62 -3.15 1.28 20.98
CA LYS A 62 -3.51 0.34 22.07
C LYS A 62 -3.22 0.91 23.45
N ASN A 63 -2.07 1.55 23.63
CA ASN A 63 -1.60 2.16 24.87
C ASN A 63 -0.97 3.52 24.61
N PRO A 64 -1.65 4.65 24.89
CA PRO A 64 -1.10 5.99 24.65
C PRO A 64 0.21 6.30 25.40
N ASN A 65 0.53 5.54 26.44
CA ASN A 65 1.74 5.70 27.24
C ASN A 65 2.83 4.69 26.87
N ASP A 66 2.72 4.02 25.73
CA ASP A 66 3.71 3.04 25.31
C ASP A 66 5.10 3.67 25.20
N ILE A 67 6.07 3.03 25.86
CA ILE A 67 7.48 3.49 25.92
C ILE A 67 8.36 2.79 24.89
N THR A 68 7.84 1.81 24.15
CA THR A 68 8.61 1.06 23.15
C THR A 68 8.76 1.84 21.85
N VAL A 69 7.98 2.91 21.67
CA VAL A 69 8.06 3.77 20.50
C VAL A 69 9.35 4.60 20.54
N TYR A 70 10.06 4.62 19.43
CA TYR A 70 11.30 5.37 19.31
C TYR A 70 11.08 6.85 19.70
N PRO A 71 11.86 7.39 20.68
CA PRO A 71 11.59 8.70 21.26
C PRO A 71 11.46 9.85 20.25
N ALA A 72 12.29 9.84 19.20
CA ALA A 72 12.27 10.85 18.16
C ALA A 72 10.97 10.84 17.33
N TRP A 73 10.27 9.71 17.25
CA TRP A 73 9.03 9.57 16.48
C TRP A 73 7.77 9.71 17.34
N LYS A 74 7.93 9.77 18.67
CA LYS A 74 6.80 9.65 19.61
C LYS A 74 5.71 10.69 19.36
N GLN A 75 6.09 11.93 19.07
CA GLN A 75 5.13 13.00 18.84
C GLN A 75 4.32 12.78 17.56
N ALA A 76 4.99 12.47 16.46
CA ALA A 76 4.32 12.22 15.17
C ALA A 76 3.47 10.95 15.23
N SER A 77 4.01 9.86 15.79
CA SER A 77 3.27 8.61 15.96
C SER A 77 2.04 8.78 16.85
N SER A 78 2.12 9.60 17.93
CA SER A 78 0.96 9.89 18.79
C SER A 78 -0.13 10.65 18.04
N ARG A 79 0.22 11.65 17.23
CA ARG A 79 -0.76 12.38 16.41
C ARG A 79 -1.50 11.45 15.45
N ILE A 80 -0.78 10.54 14.79
CA ILE A 80 -1.39 9.55 13.89
C ILE A 80 -2.27 8.58 14.69
N ALA A 81 -1.76 8.06 15.81
CA ALA A 81 -2.51 7.17 16.69
C ALA A 81 -3.83 7.80 17.18
N ASP A 82 -3.84 9.09 17.51
CA ASP A 82 -5.05 9.80 17.93
C ASP A 82 -6.09 9.92 16.80
N ILE A 83 -5.63 10.10 15.55
CA ILE A 83 -6.53 10.12 14.39
C ILE A 83 -7.24 8.79 14.22
N ILE A 84 -6.50 7.67 14.28
CA ILE A 84 -7.04 6.33 13.99
C ILE A 84 -7.62 5.62 15.24
N ARG A 85 -7.38 6.13 16.45
CA ARG A 85 -7.87 5.55 17.71
C ARG A 85 -9.39 5.40 17.72
N GLY A 86 -9.86 4.23 18.17
CA GLY A 86 -11.26 3.85 18.12
C GLY A 86 -11.72 3.29 16.78
N GLY A 87 -10.83 3.23 15.77
CA GLY A 87 -11.03 2.47 14.56
C GLY A 87 -10.55 1.02 14.67
N GLN A 88 -10.78 0.25 13.64
CA GLN A 88 -10.20 -1.08 13.46
C GLN A 88 -8.83 -0.94 12.78
N ILE A 89 -7.81 -1.62 13.30
CA ILE A 89 -6.45 -1.61 12.74
C ILE A 89 -6.15 -2.93 12.06
N GLN A 90 -5.30 -2.91 11.01
CA GLN A 90 -4.89 -4.07 10.21
C GLN A 90 -6.08 -4.88 9.67
N VAL A 91 -7.00 -4.17 9.05
CA VAL A 91 -8.25 -4.74 8.54
C VAL A 91 -7.99 -5.47 7.22
N LYS A 92 -8.17 -6.80 7.24
CA LYS A 92 -8.12 -7.60 6.02
C LYS A 92 -9.35 -7.33 5.18
N VAL A 93 -9.14 -7.00 3.91
CA VAL A 93 -10.19 -6.73 2.95
C VAL A 93 -9.99 -7.54 1.68
N GLN A 94 -11.10 -7.99 1.12
CA GLN A 94 -11.07 -8.71 -0.14
C GLN A 94 -12.37 -8.53 -0.91
N ARG A 95 -12.28 -8.55 -2.24
CA ARG A 95 -13.46 -8.51 -3.11
C ARG A 95 -13.13 -9.10 -4.46
N ASP A 96 -14.10 -9.82 -5.03
CA ASP A 96 -14.01 -10.31 -6.39
C ASP A 96 -14.14 -9.17 -7.40
N ILE A 97 -13.33 -9.22 -8.43
CA ILE A 97 -13.38 -8.29 -9.56
C ILE A 97 -13.22 -9.08 -10.87
N GLU A 98 -14.09 -8.81 -11.82
CA GLU A 98 -13.99 -9.33 -13.18
C GLU A 98 -13.35 -8.27 -14.08
N VAL A 99 -12.32 -8.66 -14.82
CA VAL A 99 -11.63 -7.82 -15.79
C VAL A 99 -11.41 -8.65 -17.05
N ASP A 100 -11.95 -8.18 -18.17
CA ASP A 100 -11.83 -8.81 -19.49
C ASP A 100 -12.25 -10.29 -19.51
N GLY A 101 -13.28 -10.67 -18.73
CA GLY A 101 -13.79 -12.02 -18.60
C GLY A 101 -12.98 -12.93 -17.67
N GLU A 102 -11.94 -12.43 -17.04
CA GLU A 102 -11.17 -13.14 -16.03
C GLU A 102 -11.57 -12.69 -14.61
N LEU A 103 -11.73 -13.66 -13.70
CA LEU A 103 -12.12 -13.38 -12.31
C LEU A 103 -10.89 -13.33 -11.39
N TYR A 104 -10.77 -12.26 -10.64
CA TYR A 104 -9.70 -12.03 -9.67
C TYR A 104 -10.26 -11.88 -8.26
N LEU A 105 -9.48 -12.32 -7.27
CA LEU A 105 -9.68 -11.95 -5.87
C LEU A 105 -8.72 -10.80 -5.54
N LEU A 106 -9.23 -9.59 -5.45
CA LEU A 106 -8.47 -8.45 -4.97
C LEU A 106 -8.40 -8.52 -3.45
N TYR A 107 -7.18 -8.51 -2.90
CA TYR A 107 -6.93 -8.65 -1.45
C TYR A 107 -5.93 -7.59 -0.97
N GLY A 108 -6.12 -7.14 0.27
CA GLY A 108 -5.19 -6.28 0.96
C GLY A 108 -5.44 -6.20 2.46
N ILE A 109 -4.59 -5.44 3.16
CA ILE A 109 -4.72 -5.14 4.58
C ILE A 109 -4.65 -3.62 4.72
N CYS A 110 -5.74 -3.01 5.17
CA CYS A 110 -5.78 -1.58 5.48
C CYS A 110 -5.14 -1.36 6.85
N ASP A 111 -4.32 -0.33 7.00
CA ASP A 111 -3.68 -0.01 8.28
C ASP A 111 -4.72 0.34 9.34
N ALA A 112 -5.69 1.19 8.97
CA ALA A 112 -6.84 1.43 9.83
C ALA A 112 -8.10 1.77 9.04
N VAL A 113 -9.26 1.44 9.63
CA VAL A 113 -10.59 1.85 9.13
C VAL A 113 -11.37 2.46 10.28
N LYS A 114 -11.82 3.72 10.13
CA LYS A 114 -12.58 4.44 11.15
C LYS A 114 -13.61 5.35 10.51
N ALA A 115 -14.86 5.25 10.94
CA ALA A 115 -15.97 6.11 10.51
C ALA A 115 -16.09 6.24 8.98
N GLY A 116 -15.96 5.14 8.24
CA GLY A 116 -16.03 5.12 6.77
C GLY A 116 -14.79 5.68 6.06
N ILE A 117 -13.70 5.92 6.77
CA ILE A 117 -12.43 6.38 6.20
C ILE A 117 -11.41 5.26 6.32
N ILE A 118 -10.71 4.98 5.24
CA ILE A 118 -9.55 4.09 5.21
C ILE A 118 -8.32 4.96 5.42
N TYR A 119 -7.46 4.57 6.35
CA TYR A 119 -6.19 5.23 6.62
C TYR A 119 -5.03 4.30 6.30
N ASP A 120 -3.96 4.89 5.80
CA ASP A 120 -2.70 4.22 5.50
C ASP A 120 -1.55 5.07 6.04
N VAL A 121 -0.65 4.45 6.80
CA VAL A 121 0.46 5.10 7.49
C VAL A 121 1.70 5.00 6.62
N LYS A 122 2.34 6.14 6.35
CA LYS A 122 3.57 6.20 5.56
C LYS A 122 4.67 6.91 6.35
N TYR A 123 5.86 6.34 6.32
CA TYR A 123 7.06 6.94 6.88
C TYR A 123 8.13 7.14 5.81
N SER A 124 8.82 8.28 5.86
CA SER A 124 10.00 8.54 5.04
C SER A 124 10.98 9.47 5.75
N SER A 125 12.17 8.99 6.04
CA SER A 125 13.24 9.79 6.64
C SER A 125 13.71 10.96 5.75
N LYS A 126 13.41 10.94 4.45
CA LYS A 126 13.72 12.03 3.52
C LYS A 126 12.75 13.21 3.61
N GLY A 127 11.73 13.10 4.47
CA GLY A 127 10.71 14.11 4.66
C GLY A 127 9.59 14.08 3.61
N PHE A 128 8.58 14.88 3.88
CA PHE A 128 7.41 15.08 3.03
C PHE A 128 7.14 16.59 2.82
N GLY A 129 8.15 17.42 3.07
CA GLY A 129 8.01 18.88 3.21
C GLY A 129 8.21 19.63 1.91
N SER A 130 7.30 19.58 0.96
CA SER A 130 7.23 20.58 -0.11
C SER A 130 5.96 20.44 -0.94
N ALA A 131 5.76 21.39 -1.86
CA ALA A 131 4.72 21.32 -2.89
C ALA A 131 4.80 20.06 -3.76
N GLU A 132 5.94 19.36 -3.76
CA GLU A 132 6.17 18.10 -4.48
C GLU A 132 5.39 16.91 -3.90
N MET A 133 4.82 17.07 -2.69
CA MET A 133 4.01 16.03 -2.05
C MET A 133 2.56 15.99 -2.53
N ALA A 134 2.05 17.07 -3.06
CA ALA A 134 0.69 17.09 -3.57
C ALA A 134 0.56 16.15 -4.76
N GLY A 135 -0.26 15.11 -4.62
CA GLY A 135 -0.45 14.10 -5.65
C GLY A 135 0.60 12.99 -5.70
N LYS A 136 1.47 12.86 -4.69
CA LYS A 136 2.49 11.80 -4.63
C LYS A 136 1.91 10.40 -4.80
N TYR A 137 0.72 10.17 -4.26
CA TYR A 137 0.04 8.88 -4.32
C TYR A 137 -1.03 8.79 -5.40
N LEU A 138 -1.11 9.78 -6.30
CA LEU A 138 -2.15 9.82 -7.35
C LEU A 138 -2.16 8.55 -8.21
N GLU A 139 -0.99 8.03 -8.56
CA GLU A 139 -0.83 6.83 -9.38
C GLU A 139 -0.71 5.53 -8.56
N SER A 140 -0.80 5.63 -7.22
CA SER A 140 -0.75 4.46 -6.37
C SER A 140 -1.96 3.56 -6.59
N PRO A 141 -1.79 2.23 -6.77
CA PRO A 141 -2.91 1.31 -6.90
C PRO A 141 -3.59 1.03 -5.55
N GLN A 142 -3.07 1.56 -4.45
CA GLN A 142 -3.48 1.25 -3.09
C GLN A 142 -4.87 1.80 -2.78
N HIS A 143 -5.10 3.12 -2.95
CA HIS A 143 -6.39 3.72 -2.68
C HIS A 143 -7.50 3.22 -3.64
N PRO A 144 -7.26 2.97 -4.96
CA PRO A 144 -8.25 2.33 -5.82
C PRO A 144 -8.62 0.92 -5.35
N ALA A 145 -7.62 0.10 -4.98
CA ALA A 145 -7.84 -1.26 -4.52
C ALA A 145 -8.68 -1.31 -3.24
N TYR A 146 -8.31 -0.53 -2.24
CA TYR A 146 -9.00 -0.56 -0.94
C TYR A 146 -10.39 0.08 -0.99
N LEU A 147 -10.57 1.16 -1.74
CA LEU A 147 -11.90 1.73 -1.96
C LEU A 147 -12.82 0.78 -2.75
N TYR A 148 -12.25 -0.03 -3.66
CA TYR A 148 -13.02 -1.07 -4.33
C TYR A 148 -13.43 -2.19 -3.36
N CYS A 149 -12.50 -2.65 -2.52
CA CYS A 149 -12.77 -3.72 -1.53
C CYS A 149 -13.78 -3.29 -0.46
N LEU A 150 -13.79 -2.02 -0.07
CA LEU A 150 -14.70 -1.44 0.93
C LEU A 150 -15.66 -0.43 0.26
N PRO A 151 -16.77 -0.89 -0.34
CA PRO A 151 -17.68 -0.03 -1.10
C PRO A 151 -18.34 1.08 -0.27
N ASP A 152 -18.50 0.87 1.02
CA ASP A 152 -19.10 1.84 1.96
C ASP A 152 -18.08 2.88 2.48
N ALA A 153 -16.79 2.72 2.17
CA ALA A 153 -15.80 3.71 2.52
C ALA A 153 -15.98 4.99 1.69
N LEU A 154 -15.95 6.14 2.37
CA LEU A 154 -16.14 7.46 1.79
C LEU A 154 -14.89 7.98 1.08
N LYS A 155 -13.73 7.74 1.71
CA LYS A 155 -12.43 8.20 1.22
C LYS A 155 -11.28 7.35 1.78
N PHE A 156 -10.15 7.47 1.13
CA PHE A 156 -8.86 6.95 1.56
C PHE A 156 -7.95 8.11 1.96
N VAL A 157 -7.19 7.97 3.04
CA VAL A 157 -6.29 9.01 3.57
C VAL A 157 -4.92 8.40 3.84
N TYR A 158 -3.90 8.92 3.18
CA TYR A 158 -2.52 8.68 3.56
C TYR A 158 -2.14 9.58 4.72
N LEU A 159 -1.61 9.00 5.79
CA LEU A 159 -1.04 9.68 6.96
C LEU A 159 0.48 9.56 6.87
N CYS A 160 1.13 10.59 6.36
CA CYS A 160 2.54 10.57 6.02
C CYS A 160 3.36 11.32 7.08
N SER A 161 4.47 10.73 7.54
CA SER A 161 5.36 11.39 8.51
C SER A 161 6.83 11.13 8.19
N ASP A 162 7.65 12.10 8.52
CA ASP A 162 9.12 11.99 8.56
C ASP A 162 9.64 11.71 9.99
N GLY A 163 8.73 11.46 10.92
CA GLY A 163 9.01 11.29 12.33
C GLY A 163 8.75 12.54 13.16
N ASN A 164 8.66 13.73 12.55
CA ASN A 164 8.39 15.01 13.23
C ASN A 164 7.06 15.60 12.78
N GLU A 165 6.90 15.77 11.47
CA GLU A 165 5.73 16.39 10.87
C GLU A 165 4.72 15.35 10.39
N LEU A 166 3.46 15.77 10.28
CA LEU A 166 2.36 14.98 9.75
C LEU A 166 1.78 15.67 8.54
N TYR A 167 1.77 14.96 7.43
CA TYR A 167 1.14 15.35 6.18
C TYR A 167 0.00 14.39 5.86
N THR A 168 -1.02 14.90 5.19
CA THR A 168 -2.15 14.08 4.79
C THR A 168 -2.47 14.28 3.33
N GLU A 169 -2.71 13.20 2.63
CA GLU A 169 -3.22 13.21 1.27
C GLU A 169 -4.48 12.34 1.21
N ALA A 170 -5.55 12.84 0.63
CA ALA A 170 -6.85 12.17 0.68
C ALA A 170 -7.43 12.01 -0.73
N TYR A 171 -8.00 10.85 -0.98
CA TYR A 171 -8.67 10.51 -2.23
C TYR A 171 -10.11 10.08 -1.96
N THR A 172 -11.05 10.78 -2.58
CA THR A 172 -12.45 10.37 -2.61
C THR A 172 -12.66 9.34 -3.73
N ARG A 173 -13.75 8.60 -3.66
CA ARG A 173 -14.13 7.65 -4.71
C ARG A 173 -14.23 8.28 -6.10
N ARG A 174 -14.63 9.56 -6.19
CA ARG A 174 -14.73 10.28 -7.47
C ARG A 174 -13.37 10.63 -8.08
N GLN A 175 -12.35 10.78 -7.25
CA GLN A 175 -10.99 11.12 -7.68
C GLN A 175 -10.13 9.86 -7.92
N THR A 176 -10.69 8.70 -7.62
CA THR A 176 -9.98 7.43 -7.67
C THR A 176 -10.30 6.70 -8.98
N PRO A 177 -9.29 6.32 -9.78
CA PRO A 177 -9.50 5.55 -10.99
C PRO A 177 -10.05 4.15 -10.67
N PHE A 178 -10.65 3.51 -11.65
CA PHE A 178 -11.12 2.14 -11.48
C PHE A 178 -9.95 1.17 -11.46
N ILE A 179 -9.78 0.42 -10.38
CA ILE A 179 -8.66 -0.52 -10.19
C ILE A 179 -8.59 -1.60 -11.28
N GLY A 180 -9.71 -1.92 -11.93
CA GLY A 180 -9.75 -2.86 -13.03
C GLY A 180 -8.89 -2.46 -14.22
N ASP A 181 -8.69 -1.15 -14.47
CA ASP A 181 -7.81 -0.68 -15.54
C ASP A 181 -6.34 -0.96 -15.22
N THR A 182 -5.95 -0.79 -13.96
CA THR A 182 -4.60 -1.16 -13.48
C THR A 182 -4.38 -2.66 -13.60
N ILE A 183 -5.37 -3.48 -13.22
CA ILE A 183 -5.31 -4.95 -13.34
C ILE A 183 -5.19 -5.36 -14.80
N ARG A 184 -5.95 -4.75 -15.71
CA ARG A 184 -5.89 -5.00 -17.16
C ARG A 184 -4.48 -4.75 -17.70
N ASN A 185 -3.89 -3.61 -17.37
CA ASN A 185 -2.56 -3.24 -17.81
C ASN A 185 -1.49 -4.18 -17.24
N PHE A 186 -1.57 -4.51 -15.95
CA PHE A 186 -0.72 -5.50 -15.32
C PHE A 186 -0.79 -6.86 -16.02
N ARG A 187 -2.01 -7.37 -16.30
CA ARG A 187 -2.19 -8.66 -16.96
C ARG A 187 -1.65 -8.66 -18.39
N ARG A 188 -1.83 -7.54 -19.10
CA ARG A 188 -1.23 -7.38 -20.44
C ARG A 188 0.29 -7.47 -20.38
N GLU A 189 0.92 -6.80 -19.42
CA GLU A 189 2.36 -6.80 -19.22
C GLU A 189 2.88 -8.20 -18.88
N ILE A 190 2.24 -8.90 -17.96
CA ILE A 190 2.57 -10.29 -17.60
C ILE A 190 2.60 -11.19 -18.84
N ARG A 191 1.63 -11.05 -19.74
CA ARG A 191 1.57 -11.83 -21.00
C ARG A 191 2.68 -11.42 -21.97
N LEU A 192 2.89 -10.13 -22.18
CA LEU A 192 3.93 -9.63 -23.09
C LEU A 192 5.33 -10.05 -22.65
N ARG A 193 5.57 -10.14 -21.36
CA ARG A 193 6.86 -10.58 -20.78
C ARG A 193 6.98 -12.11 -20.65
N GLY A 194 5.98 -12.89 -21.04
CA GLY A 194 5.99 -14.35 -20.90
C GLY A 194 5.98 -14.84 -19.45
N LEU A 195 5.45 -14.05 -18.52
CA LEU A 195 5.42 -14.33 -17.08
C LEU A 195 4.11 -14.98 -16.61
N GLU A 196 3.20 -15.32 -17.54
CA GLU A 196 1.87 -15.79 -17.21
C GLU A 196 1.86 -17.10 -16.44
N GLU A 197 2.71 -18.05 -16.80
CA GLU A 197 2.82 -19.34 -16.13
C GLU A 197 3.23 -19.16 -14.65
N ILE A 198 4.26 -18.36 -14.40
CA ILE A 198 4.72 -18.04 -13.03
C ILE A 198 3.59 -17.35 -12.23
N TYR A 199 2.90 -16.39 -12.85
CA TYR A 199 1.80 -15.71 -12.19
C TYR A 199 0.67 -16.68 -11.81
N LEU A 200 0.25 -17.54 -12.74
CA LEU A 200 -0.82 -18.50 -12.48
C LEU A 200 -0.42 -19.54 -11.44
N GLU A 201 0.84 -20.03 -11.46
CA GLU A 201 1.36 -20.96 -10.47
C GLU A 201 1.36 -20.35 -9.05
N LYS A 202 1.87 -19.13 -8.92
CA LYS A 202 2.10 -18.48 -7.60
C LYS A 202 0.87 -17.78 -7.06
N TRP A 203 -0.02 -17.30 -7.91
CA TRP A 203 -1.16 -16.44 -7.54
C TRP A 203 -2.52 -17.06 -7.89
N GLY A 204 -2.56 -18.24 -8.49
CA GLY A 204 -3.79 -18.98 -8.69
C GLY A 204 -4.46 -19.28 -7.34
N ALA A 205 -5.74 -18.90 -7.18
CA ALA A 205 -6.51 -19.25 -5.98
C ALA A 205 -6.77 -20.77 -5.99
N LYS A 206 -6.35 -21.42 -4.92
CA LYS A 206 -6.63 -22.86 -4.68
C LYS A 206 -8.07 -23.04 -4.25
#